data_fdea4efd4d293c7053944f768fc97bb5
#
_entry.id   fdea4efd4d293c7053944f768fc97bb5
#
_cell.length_a   1.000
_cell.length_b   1.000
_cell.length_c   1.000
_cell.angle_alpha   90.00
_cell.angle_beta   90.00
_cell.angle_gamma   90.00
#
_symmetry.space_group_name_H-M   'P 1'
#
loop_
_entity.id
_entity.type
_entity.pdbx_description
1 polymer ?
#
loop_
_entity_poly.entity_id
_entity_poly.type
_entity_poly.pdbx_seq_one_letter_code
_entity_poly.pdbx_strand_id
1 'polypeptide(L)'
;MAGVPANDVLLIRRNWSGTNQGATCYQIRYSLAMVDRCPKQTSPSDAHETPGLGRPELLKVLESASKLQQVVPDAVLVGGSAAALWANHRESNDHDHVISDLAERFEAVLDAVEATEGWVTNRASPGKIILGELGGIESGVRQLIRRVPLEVVEVELPSGHRLRVPTPDEVLRVKGYLIVRRNQTRDFLDVAALSARCGIVHSALVLAAIDDFYADQRGPEAAGVATQLVRQLADPRPKDRLSAAQLRRYKGLDERWGDWNAVTEVCQSLAVAMVRS
;
A
#
# COMPACT_ATOMS: atom_id res chain seq x y z
N MET A 1 -32.24 -37.29 -7.43
CA MET A 1 -32.20 -36.29 -6.38
C MET A 1 -30.84 -36.37 -5.72
N ALA A 2 -29.91 -35.52 -6.12
CA ALA A 2 -28.55 -35.50 -5.60
C ALA A 2 -28.44 -34.32 -4.60
N GLY A 3 -28.03 -34.65 -3.36
CA GLY A 3 -27.92 -33.70 -2.26
C GLY A 3 -26.76 -32.74 -2.45
N VAL A 4 -27.02 -31.49 -2.11
CA VAL A 4 -26.03 -30.39 -2.05
C VAL A 4 -25.20 -30.57 -0.77
N PRO A 5 -23.86 -30.53 -0.81
CA PRO A 5 -23.04 -30.62 0.40
C PRO A 5 -23.12 -29.34 1.23
N ALA A 6 -23.08 -29.53 2.55
CA ALA A 6 -23.16 -28.49 3.57
C ALA A 6 -21.97 -27.50 3.48
N ASN A 7 -22.29 -26.23 3.63
CA ASN A 7 -21.35 -25.11 3.64
C ASN A 7 -20.40 -25.17 4.84
N ASP A 8 -19.10 -25.15 4.57
CA ASP A 8 -18.07 -24.89 5.58
C ASP A 8 -18.13 -23.40 5.99
N VAL A 9 -18.55 -23.17 7.21
CA VAL A 9 -18.54 -21.84 7.84
C VAL A 9 -17.26 -21.71 8.64
N LEU A 10 -16.32 -20.91 8.17
CA LEU A 10 -15.11 -20.59 8.93
C LEU A 10 -15.44 -19.54 10.01
N LEU A 11 -15.52 -19.97 11.27
CA LEU A 11 -15.65 -19.08 12.43
C LEU A 11 -14.28 -18.54 12.83
N ILE A 12 -13.96 -17.30 12.49
CA ILE A 12 -12.79 -16.62 13.02
C ILE A 12 -13.17 -16.05 14.40
N ARG A 13 -12.76 -16.73 15.48
CA ARG A 13 -12.79 -16.17 16.83
C ARG A 13 -11.59 -15.25 17.01
N ARG A 14 -11.82 -13.94 17.13
CA ARG A 14 -10.82 -13.03 17.70
C ARG A 14 -10.97 -13.09 19.23
N ASN A 15 -9.94 -13.56 19.92
CA ASN A 15 -9.83 -13.44 21.37
C ASN A 15 -9.53 -11.96 21.71
N TRP A 16 -10.51 -11.29 22.25
CA TRP A 16 -10.31 -9.99 22.90
C TRP A 16 -10.61 -10.15 24.39
N SER A 17 -9.58 -10.10 25.22
CA SER A 17 -9.70 -10.02 26.68
C SER A 17 -9.86 -8.58 27.11
N GLY A 18 -11.09 -8.13 27.27
CA GLY A 18 -11.40 -6.81 27.82
C GLY A 18 -12.85 -6.83 28.32
N THR A 19 -13.01 -6.75 29.62
CA THR A 19 -14.28 -6.66 30.32
C THR A 19 -14.97 -5.35 30.00
N ASN A 20 -16.06 -5.37 29.24
CA ASN A 20 -17.17 -4.44 29.46
C ASN A 20 -18.49 -5.02 28.90
N GLN A 21 -19.54 -4.86 29.68
CA GLN A 21 -20.88 -5.39 29.44
C GLN A 21 -21.60 -4.51 28.40
N GLY A 22 -22.23 -5.13 27.40
CA GLY A 22 -23.25 -4.49 26.57
C GLY A 22 -22.88 -4.23 25.11
N ALA A 23 -22.24 -5.16 24.40
CA ALA A 23 -22.10 -5.06 22.96
C ALA A 23 -23.02 -6.07 22.25
N THR A 24 -24.03 -5.58 21.56
CA THR A 24 -24.89 -6.37 20.67
C THR A 24 -24.04 -6.84 19.48
N CYS A 25 -23.82 -8.14 19.38
CA CYS A 25 -23.07 -8.77 18.31
C CYS A 25 -23.94 -8.80 17.03
N TYR A 26 -23.67 -7.95 16.06
CA TYR A 26 -24.23 -8.09 14.73
C TYR A 26 -23.52 -9.21 13.97
N GLN A 27 -24.20 -10.34 13.76
CA GLN A 27 -23.75 -11.40 12.86
C GLN A 27 -23.95 -10.94 11.39
N ILE A 28 -22.88 -10.51 10.75
CA ILE A 28 -22.90 -10.31 9.30
C ILE A 28 -22.53 -11.65 8.65
N ARG A 29 -23.51 -12.30 8.03
CA ARG A 29 -23.30 -13.51 7.22
C ARG A 29 -22.76 -13.10 5.86
N TYR A 30 -21.51 -13.36 5.58
CA TYR A 30 -20.96 -13.29 4.22
C TYR A 30 -21.08 -14.65 3.55
N SER A 31 -21.72 -14.69 2.38
CA SER A 31 -21.65 -15.85 1.49
C SER A 31 -20.27 -15.88 0.82
N LEU A 32 -19.52 -16.94 1.04
CA LEU A 32 -18.13 -17.13 0.54
C LEU A 32 -18.06 -17.51 -0.95
N ALA A 33 -19.15 -17.41 -1.70
CA ALA A 33 -19.15 -17.67 -3.12
C ALA A 33 -18.84 -16.37 -3.89
N MET A 34 -17.67 -16.34 -4.54
CA MET A 34 -17.15 -15.30 -5.43
C MET A 34 -16.52 -14.06 -4.76
N VAL A 35 -15.50 -14.26 -3.95
CA VAL A 35 -14.48 -13.22 -3.73
C VAL A 35 -13.23 -13.68 -4.46
N ASP A 36 -13.02 -13.21 -5.69
CA ASP A 36 -11.71 -13.27 -6.34
C ASP A 36 -10.75 -12.47 -5.48
N ARG A 37 -9.95 -13.18 -4.70
CA ARG A 37 -8.92 -12.56 -3.85
C ARG A 37 -7.79 -12.09 -4.73
N CYS A 38 -7.24 -10.92 -4.44
CA CYS A 38 -5.90 -10.58 -4.91
C CYS A 38 -4.99 -11.79 -4.64
N PRO A 39 -4.18 -12.25 -5.60
CA PRO A 39 -3.38 -13.46 -5.43
C PRO A 39 -2.60 -13.38 -4.12
N LYS A 40 -2.92 -14.27 -3.18
CA LYS A 40 -2.15 -14.40 -1.93
C LYS A 40 -0.88 -15.14 -2.27
N GLN A 41 0.25 -14.51 -2.08
CA GLN A 41 1.51 -15.25 -2.03
C GLN A 41 1.51 -16.12 -0.77
N THR A 42 1.36 -17.42 -0.94
CA THR A 42 1.32 -18.38 0.16
C THR A 42 2.52 -19.34 0.18
N SER A 43 3.46 -19.21 -0.77
CA SER A 43 4.65 -20.06 -0.81
C SER A 43 5.85 -19.40 -1.51
N PRO A 44 7.10 -19.86 -1.23
CA PRO A 44 8.32 -19.37 -1.89
C PRO A 44 8.35 -19.59 -3.42
N SER A 45 7.45 -20.40 -3.98
CA SER A 45 7.35 -20.65 -5.43
C SER A 45 6.62 -19.54 -6.20
N ASP A 46 6.00 -18.58 -5.51
CA ASP A 46 5.12 -17.57 -6.11
C ASP A 46 5.86 -16.31 -6.61
N ALA A 47 7.21 -16.33 -6.64
CA ALA A 47 8.03 -15.24 -7.19
C ALA A 47 7.66 -14.88 -8.64
N HIS A 48 7.09 -15.84 -9.40
CA HIS A 48 6.58 -15.61 -10.75
C HIS A 48 5.28 -14.76 -10.78
N GLU A 49 4.59 -14.58 -9.65
CA GLU A 49 3.35 -13.82 -9.57
C GLU A 49 3.54 -12.34 -9.17
N THR A 50 4.78 -11.90 -8.93
CA THR A 50 5.08 -10.49 -8.62
C THR A 50 5.48 -9.76 -9.91
N PRO A 51 4.53 -9.18 -10.64
CA PRO A 51 4.75 -8.77 -12.04
C PRO A 51 5.75 -7.62 -12.17
N GLY A 52 5.94 -6.80 -11.13
CA GLY A 52 6.91 -5.72 -11.11
C GLY A 52 8.37 -6.19 -11.18
N LEU A 53 8.66 -7.44 -10.80
CA LEU A 53 10.02 -8.00 -10.89
C LEU A 53 10.50 -8.14 -12.35
N GLY A 54 9.60 -8.19 -13.32
CA GLY A 54 9.93 -8.21 -14.74
C GLY A 54 10.40 -6.88 -15.33
N ARG A 55 10.38 -5.77 -14.54
CA ARG A 55 10.81 -4.44 -15.00
C ARG A 55 12.25 -4.14 -14.57
N PRO A 56 13.23 -4.05 -15.50
CA PRO A 56 14.63 -3.89 -15.13
C PRO A 56 14.93 -2.62 -14.31
N GLU A 57 14.31 -1.49 -14.64
CA GLU A 57 14.54 -0.24 -13.91
C GLU A 57 13.92 -0.29 -12.49
N LEU A 58 12.72 -0.83 -12.34
CA LEU A 58 12.14 -1.04 -11.03
C LEU A 58 12.97 -2.04 -10.20
N LEU A 59 13.46 -3.11 -10.83
CA LEU A 59 14.30 -4.10 -10.15
C LEU A 59 15.56 -3.48 -9.55
N LYS A 60 16.22 -2.55 -10.24
CA LYS A 60 17.38 -1.80 -9.69
C LYS A 60 16.99 -1.05 -8.40
N VAL A 61 15.82 -0.43 -8.38
CA VAL A 61 15.32 0.28 -7.19
C VAL A 61 15.01 -0.69 -6.06
N LEU A 62 14.42 -1.85 -6.36
CA LEU A 62 14.10 -2.89 -5.36
C LEU A 62 15.38 -3.52 -4.78
N GLU A 63 16.41 -3.73 -5.59
CA GLU A 63 17.71 -4.20 -5.13
C GLU A 63 18.39 -3.17 -4.22
N SER A 64 18.30 -1.88 -4.55
CA SER A 64 18.78 -0.81 -3.65
C SER A 64 17.98 -0.77 -2.35
N ALA A 65 16.66 -0.94 -2.43
CA ALA A 65 15.77 -1.00 -1.27
C ALA A 65 16.13 -2.18 -0.34
N SER A 66 16.46 -3.35 -0.90
CA SER A 66 16.88 -4.51 -0.11
C SER A 66 18.20 -4.27 0.63
N LYS A 67 19.15 -3.54 0.03
CA LYS A 67 20.39 -3.14 0.69
C LYS A 67 20.12 -2.23 1.89
N LEU A 68 19.22 -1.27 1.75
CA LEU A 68 18.82 -0.42 2.89
C LEU A 68 18.19 -1.25 4.00
N GLN A 69 17.39 -2.27 3.68
CA GLN A 69 16.79 -3.16 4.69
C GLN A 69 17.83 -4.09 5.37
N GLN A 70 19.00 -4.31 4.80
CA GLN A 70 20.10 -4.98 5.52
C GLN A 70 20.68 -4.10 6.62
N VAL A 71 20.64 -2.78 6.44
CA VAL A 71 21.09 -1.78 7.43
C VAL A 71 20.01 -1.48 8.47
N VAL A 72 18.75 -1.42 8.03
CA VAL A 72 17.56 -1.19 8.87
C VAL A 72 16.59 -2.35 8.67
N PRO A 73 16.77 -3.49 9.35
CA PRO A 73 16.10 -4.76 9.01
C PRO A 73 14.58 -4.76 9.19
N ASP A 74 14.04 -3.88 10.02
CA ASP A 74 12.60 -3.73 10.27
C ASP A 74 11.94 -2.68 9.36
N ALA A 75 12.72 -1.99 8.54
CA ALA A 75 12.18 -1.09 7.53
C ALA A 75 11.30 -1.84 6.53
N VAL A 76 10.19 -1.24 6.15
CA VAL A 76 9.24 -1.79 5.17
C VAL A 76 9.18 -0.86 3.98
N LEU A 77 9.45 -1.38 2.77
CA LEU A 77 9.34 -0.62 1.53
C LEU A 77 7.89 -0.17 1.32
N VAL A 78 7.69 1.11 1.03
CA VAL A 78 6.36 1.69 0.75
C VAL A 78 6.41 2.55 -0.53
N GLY A 79 5.45 3.43 -0.71
CA GLY A 79 5.49 4.44 -1.77
C GLY A 79 5.15 3.92 -3.16
N GLY A 80 5.78 4.54 -4.16
CA GLY A 80 5.58 4.23 -5.57
C GLY A 80 6.11 2.86 -5.96
N SER A 81 7.27 2.51 -5.42
CA SER A 81 7.95 1.24 -5.72
C SER A 81 7.17 0.03 -5.21
N ALA A 82 6.57 0.10 -4.01
CA ALA A 82 5.68 -0.96 -3.52
C ALA A 82 4.42 -1.10 -4.39
N ALA A 83 3.80 0.01 -4.82
CA ALA A 83 2.65 -0.03 -5.72
C ALA A 83 3.02 -0.58 -7.11
N ALA A 84 4.17 -0.18 -7.66
CA ALA A 84 4.67 -0.66 -8.94
C ALA A 84 5.02 -2.15 -8.90
N LEU A 85 5.59 -2.64 -7.81
CA LEU A 85 5.88 -4.06 -7.61
C LEU A 85 4.61 -4.93 -7.78
N TRP A 86 3.51 -4.52 -7.17
CA TRP A 86 2.26 -5.30 -7.19
C TRP A 86 1.41 -5.05 -8.44
N ALA A 87 1.28 -3.81 -8.89
CA ALA A 87 0.39 -3.46 -10.00
C ALA A 87 1.07 -3.48 -11.37
N ASN A 88 2.39 -3.41 -11.44
CA ASN A 88 3.18 -3.40 -12.68
C ASN A 88 2.76 -2.30 -13.68
N HIS A 89 2.23 -1.19 -13.20
CA HIS A 89 1.58 -0.17 -14.02
C HIS A 89 2.51 0.96 -14.46
N ARG A 90 3.63 1.17 -13.75
CA ARG A 90 4.64 2.20 -14.04
C ARG A 90 5.98 1.86 -13.39
N GLU A 91 7.01 2.60 -13.72
CA GLU A 91 8.27 2.59 -12.99
C GLU A 91 8.22 3.52 -11.78
N SER A 92 9.11 3.28 -10.83
CA SER A 92 9.47 4.17 -9.73
C SER A 92 10.99 4.30 -9.70
N ASN A 93 11.50 5.50 -9.42
CA ASN A 93 12.93 5.77 -9.43
C ASN A 93 13.49 5.99 -8.01
N ASP A 94 12.64 5.90 -7.01
CA ASP A 94 12.90 6.13 -5.60
C ASP A 94 12.42 4.96 -4.76
N HIS A 95 12.95 4.81 -3.56
CA HIS A 95 12.39 3.89 -2.57
C HIS A 95 12.24 4.55 -1.20
N ASP A 96 11.02 4.61 -0.74
CA ASP A 96 10.67 5.06 0.61
C ASP A 96 10.44 3.85 1.53
N HIS A 97 10.91 3.96 2.77
CA HIS A 97 10.67 2.98 3.81
C HIS A 97 9.98 3.62 5.00
N VAL A 98 9.27 2.80 5.77
CA VAL A 98 8.73 3.19 7.06
C VAL A 98 9.16 2.22 8.14
N ILE A 99 9.37 2.75 9.35
CA ILE A 99 9.55 2.00 10.60
C ILE A 99 8.64 2.59 11.67
N SER A 100 8.27 1.77 12.64
CA SER A 100 7.30 2.18 13.67
C SER A 100 7.90 3.03 14.79
N ASP A 101 9.22 3.00 14.97
CA ASP A 101 9.96 3.54 16.10
C ASP A 101 11.13 4.45 15.70
N LEU A 102 11.04 5.08 14.52
CA LEU A 102 12.06 6.04 14.10
C LEU A 102 12.22 7.19 15.11
N ALA A 103 11.12 7.57 15.78
CA ALA A 103 11.16 8.65 16.76
C ALA A 103 12.06 8.32 17.96
N GLU A 104 12.05 7.05 18.40
CA GLU A 104 12.81 6.58 19.56
C GLU A 104 14.29 6.31 19.24
N ARG A 105 14.59 5.83 18.03
CA ARG A 105 15.96 5.43 17.65
C ARG A 105 16.52 6.18 16.44
N PHE A 106 16.10 7.44 16.29
CA PHE A 106 16.44 8.27 15.13
C PHE A 106 17.94 8.35 14.88
N GLU A 107 18.74 8.68 15.91
CA GLU A 107 20.19 8.82 15.78
C GLU A 107 20.85 7.48 15.39
N ALA A 108 20.43 6.37 16.00
CA ALA A 108 20.98 5.06 15.66
C ALA A 108 20.67 4.66 14.19
N VAL A 109 19.50 5.00 13.67
CA VAL A 109 19.14 4.75 12.27
C VAL A 109 19.93 5.68 11.36
N LEU A 110 20.08 6.97 11.72
CA LEU A 110 20.86 7.93 10.94
C LEU A 110 22.31 7.48 10.85
N ASP A 111 22.95 7.15 11.98
CA ASP A 111 24.34 6.67 12.02
C ASP A 111 24.50 5.41 11.16
N ALA A 112 23.56 4.47 11.21
CA ALA A 112 23.61 3.22 10.45
C ALA A 112 23.53 3.46 8.93
N VAL A 113 22.65 4.35 8.47
CA VAL A 113 22.57 4.65 7.02
C VAL A 113 23.77 5.48 6.57
N GLU A 114 24.27 6.41 7.37
CA GLU A 114 25.46 7.22 7.04
C GLU A 114 26.75 6.40 7.01
N ALA A 115 26.83 5.31 7.78
CA ALA A 115 27.94 4.36 7.71
C ALA A 115 27.88 3.44 6.47
N THR A 116 26.78 3.49 5.71
CA THR A 116 26.59 2.62 4.55
C THR A 116 27.31 3.19 3.32
N GLU A 117 28.13 2.39 2.68
CA GLU A 117 28.83 2.79 1.45
C GLU A 117 27.84 3.22 0.36
N GLY A 118 28.08 4.39 -0.22
CA GLY A 118 27.23 4.96 -1.27
C GLY A 118 26.00 5.72 -0.77
N TRP A 119 25.85 5.87 0.55
CA TRP A 119 24.80 6.72 1.12
C TRP A 119 25.24 8.20 1.17
N VAL A 120 24.32 9.08 0.81
CA VAL A 120 24.48 10.54 0.95
C VAL A 120 23.21 11.11 1.57
N THR A 121 23.30 11.68 2.77
CA THR A 121 22.15 12.30 3.45
C THR A 121 21.81 13.65 2.80
N ASN A 122 20.58 13.80 2.31
CA ASN A 122 20.08 15.05 1.75
C ASN A 122 19.31 15.88 2.81
N ARG A 123 18.59 15.18 3.70
CA ARG A 123 17.80 15.81 4.77
C ARG A 123 17.53 14.83 5.90
N ALA A 124 17.75 15.29 7.12
CA ALA A 124 17.35 14.59 8.34
C ALA A 124 16.43 15.50 9.19
N SER A 125 15.33 14.95 9.69
CA SER A 125 14.43 15.66 10.63
C SER A 125 14.15 14.72 11.79
N PRO A 126 14.68 15.00 13.00
CA PRO A 126 14.63 14.10 14.15
C PRO A 126 13.23 13.52 14.41
N GLY A 127 13.18 12.19 14.57
CA GLY A 127 11.98 11.42 14.85
C GLY A 127 10.94 11.36 13.72
N LYS A 128 11.23 11.93 12.54
CA LYS A 128 10.25 12.03 11.45
C LYS A 128 10.71 11.39 10.15
N ILE A 129 11.91 11.74 9.69
CA ILE A 129 12.35 11.38 8.36
C ILE A 129 13.87 11.51 8.19
N ILE A 130 14.46 10.58 7.48
CA ILE A 130 15.81 10.62 6.93
C ILE A 130 15.65 10.44 5.42
N LEU A 131 16.13 11.40 4.64
CA LEU A 131 16.16 11.36 3.17
C LEU A 131 17.59 11.42 2.69
N GLY A 132 17.90 10.66 1.69
CA GLY A 132 19.22 10.61 1.07
C GLY A 132 19.18 9.89 -0.27
N GLU A 133 20.33 9.48 -0.70
CA GLU A 133 20.53 8.65 -1.88
C GLU A 133 21.40 7.45 -1.51
N LEU A 134 21.07 6.28 -2.03
CA LEU A 134 21.89 5.09 -1.91
C LEU A 134 22.33 4.67 -3.31
N GLY A 135 23.64 4.86 -3.61
CA GLY A 135 24.18 4.58 -4.94
C GLY A 135 23.52 5.38 -6.06
N GLY A 136 23.12 6.63 -5.80
CA GLY A 136 22.47 7.52 -6.75
C GLY A 136 20.97 7.29 -6.92
N ILE A 137 20.36 6.42 -6.07
CA ILE A 137 18.89 6.21 -6.05
C ILE A 137 18.31 6.92 -4.83
N GLU A 138 17.35 7.83 -5.04
CA GLU A 138 16.65 8.52 -3.95
C GLU A 138 16.03 7.53 -2.98
N SER A 139 16.30 7.73 -1.69
CA SER A 139 15.97 6.80 -0.63
C SER A 139 15.47 7.55 0.60
N GLY A 140 14.50 6.97 1.30
CA GLY A 140 14.00 7.58 2.53
C GLY A 140 13.59 6.56 3.59
N VAL A 141 13.79 6.93 4.86
CA VAL A 141 13.24 6.25 6.02
C VAL A 141 12.34 7.22 6.77
N ARG A 142 11.09 6.82 7.05
CA ARG A 142 10.08 7.67 7.67
C ARG A 142 9.45 7.00 8.88
N GLN A 143 9.02 7.80 9.84
CA GLN A 143 8.17 7.32 10.92
C GLN A 143 6.83 6.84 10.35
N LEU A 144 6.41 5.63 10.72
CA LEU A 144 5.05 5.16 10.46
C LEU A 144 4.05 6.07 11.20
N ILE A 145 3.10 6.64 10.47
CA ILE A 145 2.19 7.66 11.03
C ILE A 145 1.03 7.08 11.84
N ARG A 146 0.67 5.82 11.63
CA ARG A 146 -0.43 5.13 12.33
C ARG A 146 0.10 4.12 13.34
N ARG A 147 -0.73 3.81 14.34
CA ARG A 147 -0.38 2.83 15.39
C ARG A 147 -0.56 1.38 14.95
N VAL A 148 -1.56 1.12 14.12
CA VAL A 148 -1.78 -0.23 13.58
C VAL A 148 -0.60 -0.61 12.68
N PRO A 149 0.10 -1.74 12.94
CA PRO A 149 1.21 -2.18 12.11
C PRO A 149 0.81 -2.42 10.66
N LEU A 150 1.78 -2.38 9.75
CA LEU A 150 1.57 -2.77 8.35
C LEU A 150 1.44 -4.30 8.25
N GLU A 151 0.58 -4.77 7.35
CA GLU A 151 0.56 -6.17 6.92
C GLU A 151 1.70 -6.37 5.91
N VAL A 152 2.74 -7.11 6.29
CA VAL A 152 4.00 -7.23 5.55
C VAL A 152 4.21 -8.66 5.07
N VAL A 153 4.79 -8.79 3.88
CA VAL A 153 5.31 -10.04 3.31
C VAL A 153 6.76 -9.84 2.89
N GLU A 154 7.48 -10.94 2.74
CA GLU A 154 8.81 -10.96 2.15
C GLU A 154 8.74 -11.40 0.70
N VAL A 155 9.36 -10.63 -0.20
CA VAL A 155 9.52 -10.96 -1.62
C VAL A 155 10.98 -11.28 -1.86
N GLU A 156 11.25 -12.44 -2.47
CA GLU A 156 12.59 -12.81 -2.91
C GLU A 156 12.89 -12.15 -4.27
N LEU A 157 13.99 -11.42 -4.33
CA LEU A 157 14.49 -10.78 -5.55
C LEU A 157 15.33 -11.77 -6.37
N PRO A 158 15.52 -11.53 -7.68
CA PRO A 158 16.37 -12.37 -8.53
C PRO A 158 17.82 -12.50 -8.03
N SER A 159 18.31 -11.55 -7.24
CA SER A 159 19.61 -11.61 -6.56
C SER A 159 19.66 -12.59 -5.39
N GLY A 160 18.52 -13.15 -4.97
CA GLY A 160 18.39 -13.95 -3.75
C GLY A 160 18.20 -13.13 -2.47
N HIS A 161 18.23 -11.79 -2.55
CA HIS A 161 17.92 -10.95 -1.42
C HIS A 161 16.42 -10.96 -1.14
N ARG A 162 16.05 -10.78 0.13
CA ARG A 162 14.65 -10.64 0.55
C ARG A 162 14.32 -9.20 0.80
N LEU A 163 13.11 -8.81 0.39
CA LEU A 163 12.58 -7.46 0.51
C LEU A 163 11.26 -7.49 1.27
N ARG A 164 11.20 -6.78 2.39
CA ARG A 164 9.98 -6.61 3.17
C ARG A 164 9.11 -5.53 2.55
N VAL A 165 7.90 -5.91 2.14
CA VAL A 165 6.94 -5.02 1.48
C VAL A 165 5.56 -5.21 2.08
N PRO A 166 4.66 -4.21 2.06
CA PRO A 166 3.28 -4.40 2.46
C PRO A 166 2.58 -5.35 1.49
N THR A 167 1.58 -6.09 1.98
CA THR A 167 0.69 -6.86 1.11
C THR A 167 0.01 -5.95 0.08
N PRO A 168 -0.52 -6.47 -1.04
CA PRO A 168 -1.28 -5.67 -2.01
C PRO A 168 -2.43 -4.89 -1.37
N ASP A 169 -3.16 -5.52 -0.45
CA ASP A 169 -4.25 -4.92 0.30
C ASP A 169 -3.76 -3.78 1.20
N GLU A 170 -2.60 -3.97 1.81
CA GLU A 170 -1.99 -2.94 2.65
C GLU A 170 -1.48 -1.76 1.82
N VAL A 171 -0.87 -2.00 0.66
CA VAL A 171 -0.49 -0.92 -0.27
C VAL A 171 -1.73 -0.14 -0.71
N LEU A 172 -2.83 -0.84 -0.99
CA LEU A 172 -4.09 -0.21 -1.38
C LEU A 172 -4.64 0.68 -0.24
N ARG A 173 -4.62 0.23 1.03
CA ARG A 173 -5.00 1.04 2.20
C ARG A 173 -4.11 2.27 2.35
N VAL A 174 -2.79 2.10 2.26
CA VAL A 174 -1.83 3.22 2.33
C VAL A 174 -2.10 4.25 1.24
N LYS A 175 -2.30 3.81 -0.01
CA LYS A 175 -2.58 4.71 -1.15
C LYS A 175 -3.95 5.37 -1.03
N GLY A 176 -4.97 4.65 -0.59
CA GLY A 176 -6.29 5.22 -0.28
C GLY A 176 -6.22 6.32 0.78
N TYR A 177 -5.48 6.09 1.87
CA TYR A 177 -5.24 7.11 2.89
C TYR A 177 -4.50 8.34 2.32
N LEU A 178 -3.51 8.13 1.46
CA LEU A 178 -2.76 9.22 0.83
C LEU A 178 -3.63 10.06 -0.13
N ILE A 179 -4.63 9.47 -0.80
CA ILE A 179 -5.64 10.25 -1.53
C ILE A 179 -6.31 11.25 -0.57
N VAL A 180 -6.77 10.79 0.61
CA VAL A 180 -7.43 11.66 1.59
C VAL A 180 -6.49 12.74 2.11
N ARG A 181 -5.23 12.41 2.38
CA ARG A 181 -4.26 13.33 3.01
C ARG A 181 -3.65 14.36 2.06
N ARG A 182 -3.27 13.97 0.88
CA ARG A 182 -2.52 14.83 -0.05
C ARG A 182 -3.18 15.06 -1.41
N ASN A 183 -4.12 14.20 -1.80
CA ASN A 183 -4.91 14.33 -3.01
C ASN A 183 -4.05 14.55 -4.27
N GLN A 184 -3.10 13.64 -4.52
CA GLN A 184 -2.18 13.72 -5.65
C GLN A 184 -2.54 12.71 -6.74
N THR A 185 -2.33 13.08 -8.00
CA THR A 185 -2.56 12.26 -9.21
C THR A 185 -1.99 10.85 -9.09
N ARG A 186 -0.75 10.72 -8.60
CA ARG A 186 -0.07 9.43 -8.46
C ARG A 186 -0.79 8.47 -7.51
N ASP A 187 -1.46 8.97 -6.47
CA ASP A 187 -2.15 8.10 -5.52
C ASP A 187 -3.45 7.53 -6.11
N PHE A 188 -4.18 8.32 -6.89
CA PHE A 188 -5.33 7.82 -7.65
C PHE A 188 -4.90 6.80 -8.70
N LEU A 189 -3.81 7.06 -9.42
CA LEU A 189 -3.25 6.13 -10.40
C LEU A 189 -2.87 4.80 -9.75
N ASP A 190 -2.14 4.84 -8.63
CA ASP A 190 -1.70 3.64 -7.91
C ASP A 190 -2.92 2.85 -7.37
N VAL A 191 -3.95 3.52 -6.81
CA VAL A 191 -5.19 2.88 -6.36
C VAL A 191 -5.94 2.25 -7.53
N ALA A 192 -6.10 2.96 -8.65
CA ALA A 192 -6.78 2.45 -9.82
C ALA A 192 -6.09 1.21 -10.40
N ALA A 193 -4.76 1.24 -10.52
CA ALA A 193 -3.98 0.14 -11.06
C ALA A 193 -4.02 -1.10 -10.15
N LEU A 194 -3.84 -0.93 -8.83
CA LEU A 194 -3.97 -2.01 -7.85
C LEU A 194 -5.37 -2.62 -7.89
N SER A 195 -6.41 -1.79 -7.92
CA SER A 195 -7.79 -2.27 -7.90
C SER A 195 -8.19 -2.97 -9.19
N ALA A 196 -7.67 -2.55 -10.33
CA ALA A 196 -7.87 -3.24 -11.59
C ALA A 196 -7.24 -4.65 -11.59
N ARG A 197 -6.14 -4.83 -10.84
CA ARG A 197 -5.47 -6.11 -10.69
C ARG A 197 -6.12 -7.01 -9.64
N CYS A 198 -6.47 -6.46 -8.47
CA CYS A 198 -7.02 -7.20 -7.34
C CYS A 198 -8.54 -7.43 -7.46
N GLY A 199 -9.21 -6.77 -8.41
CA GLY A 199 -10.66 -6.78 -8.56
C GLY A 199 -11.34 -5.66 -7.76
N ILE A 200 -12.32 -5.01 -8.39
CA ILE A 200 -13.02 -3.83 -7.82
C ILE A 200 -13.75 -4.18 -6.52
N VAL A 201 -14.45 -5.31 -6.48
CA VAL A 201 -15.22 -5.72 -5.29
C VAL A 201 -14.31 -5.98 -4.10
N HIS A 202 -13.22 -6.74 -4.30
CA HIS A 202 -12.23 -6.98 -3.25
C HIS A 202 -11.60 -5.68 -2.76
N SER A 203 -11.15 -4.83 -3.68
CA SER A 203 -10.53 -3.54 -3.36
C SER A 203 -11.48 -2.61 -2.60
N ALA A 204 -12.76 -2.62 -2.96
CA ALA A 204 -13.78 -1.85 -2.26
C ALA A 204 -13.96 -2.30 -0.81
N LEU A 205 -13.99 -3.62 -0.54
CA LEU A 205 -14.05 -4.17 0.82
C LEU A 205 -12.81 -3.77 1.65
N VAL A 206 -11.61 -3.85 1.06
CA VAL A 206 -10.35 -3.43 1.71
C VAL A 206 -10.39 -1.94 2.08
N LEU A 207 -10.85 -1.09 1.15
CA LEU A 207 -10.90 0.36 1.35
C LEU A 207 -12.07 0.79 2.26
N ALA A 208 -13.18 0.08 2.28
CA ALA A 208 -14.29 0.36 3.19
C ALA A 208 -13.90 0.15 4.66
N ALA A 209 -13.00 -0.80 4.93
CA ALA A 209 -12.47 -1.07 6.27
C ALA A 209 -11.29 -0.17 6.68
N ILE A 210 -10.93 0.86 5.90
CA ILE A 210 -9.73 1.70 6.13
C ILE A 210 -9.76 2.43 7.48
N ASP A 211 -10.94 2.74 8.00
CA ASP A 211 -11.09 3.42 9.29
C ASP A 211 -10.55 2.59 10.46
N ASP A 212 -10.55 1.26 10.39
CA ASP A 212 -9.99 0.38 11.42
C ASP A 212 -8.46 0.54 11.55
N PHE A 213 -7.80 0.96 10.47
CA PHE A 213 -6.34 1.12 10.38
C PHE A 213 -5.88 2.55 10.69
N TYR A 214 -6.73 3.55 10.45
CA TYR A 214 -6.38 4.98 10.54
C TYR A 214 -7.24 5.74 11.55
N ALA A 215 -7.87 5.05 12.51
CA ALA A 215 -8.70 5.68 13.55
C ALA A 215 -7.91 6.73 14.36
N ASP A 216 -6.63 6.48 14.64
CA ASP A 216 -5.73 7.36 15.38
C ASP A 216 -5.28 8.60 14.57
N GLN A 217 -5.54 8.61 13.27
CA GLN A 217 -5.22 9.73 12.38
C GLN A 217 -6.40 10.67 12.14
N ARG A 218 -7.55 10.39 12.73
CA ARG A 218 -8.78 11.16 12.59
C ARG A 218 -8.95 12.13 13.75
N GLY A 219 -9.26 13.40 13.45
CA GLY A 219 -9.71 14.35 14.47
C GLY A 219 -11.07 13.92 15.05
N PRO A 220 -11.41 14.33 16.27
CA PRO A 220 -12.58 13.86 17.01
C PRO A 220 -13.91 14.08 16.27
N GLU A 221 -14.03 15.15 15.50
CA GLU A 221 -15.25 15.51 14.75
C GLU A 221 -15.12 15.30 13.23
N ALA A 222 -13.98 14.78 12.75
CA ALA A 222 -13.77 14.57 11.33
C ALA A 222 -14.55 13.36 10.82
N ALA A 223 -15.05 13.43 9.59
CA ALA A 223 -15.61 12.28 8.90
C ALA A 223 -14.57 11.15 8.81
N GLY A 224 -15.03 9.90 8.82
CA GLY A 224 -14.18 8.74 8.64
C GLY A 224 -13.33 8.83 7.38
N VAL A 225 -12.16 8.19 7.39
CA VAL A 225 -11.27 8.14 6.22
C VAL A 225 -11.97 7.48 5.05
N ALA A 226 -12.74 6.40 5.28
CA ALA A 226 -13.55 5.73 4.26
C ALA A 226 -14.54 6.70 3.61
N THR A 227 -15.27 7.49 4.40
CA THR A 227 -16.24 8.48 3.89
C THR A 227 -15.57 9.55 3.03
N GLN A 228 -14.42 10.07 3.47
CA GLN A 228 -13.65 11.06 2.70
C GLN A 228 -13.11 10.44 1.40
N LEU A 229 -12.61 9.21 1.48
CA LEU A 229 -12.08 8.49 0.33
C LEU A 229 -13.15 8.25 -0.73
N VAL A 230 -14.35 7.77 -0.33
CA VAL A 230 -15.49 7.59 -1.26
C VAL A 230 -15.79 8.88 -2.02
N ARG A 231 -15.85 10.03 -1.33
CA ARG A 231 -16.10 11.32 -1.97
C ARG A 231 -15.03 11.69 -3.01
N GLN A 232 -13.76 11.44 -2.68
CA GLN A 232 -12.66 11.77 -3.58
C GLN A 232 -12.55 10.78 -4.76
N LEU A 233 -12.91 9.52 -4.55
CA LEU A 233 -12.97 8.52 -5.62
C LEU A 233 -14.16 8.73 -6.55
N ALA A 234 -15.30 9.21 -6.03
CA ALA A 234 -16.49 9.52 -6.85
C ALA A 234 -16.27 10.68 -7.82
N ASP A 235 -15.41 11.65 -7.46
CA ASP A 235 -15.05 12.80 -8.29
C ASP A 235 -13.55 13.11 -8.14
N PRO A 236 -12.67 12.36 -8.83
CA PRO A 236 -11.23 12.50 -8.71
C PRO A 236 -10.72 13.85 -9.23
N ARG A 237 -10.41 14.74 -8.30
CA ARG A 237 -9.87 16.10 -8.59
C ARG A 237 -8.54 16.29 -7.86
N PRO A 238 -7.44 15.72 -8.37
CA PRO A 238 -6.14 15.88 -7.74
C PRO A 238 -5.70 17.33 -7.69
N LYS A 239 -4.97 17.71 -6.63
CA LYS A 239 -4.44 19.07 -6.47
C LYS A 239 -3.39 19.40 -7.52
N ASP A 240 -2.64 18.40 -7.97
CA ASP A 240 -1.61 18.50 -9.02
C ASP A 240 -2.19 18.17 -10.40
N ARG A 241 -3.23 18.92 -10.82
CA ARG A 241 -3.97 18.69 -12.08
C ARG A 241 -3.11 18.66 -13.34
N LEU A 242 -1.99 19.37 -13.35
CA LEU A 242 -1.04 19.32 -14.47
C LEU A 242 -0.44 17.93 -14.64
N SER A 243 -0.19 17.23 -13.52
CA SER A 243 0.30 15.84 -13.56
C SER A 243 -0.76 14.88 -14.12
N ALA A 244 -2.05 15.09 -13.83
CA ALA A 244 -3.14 14.31 -14.42
C ALA A 244 -3.21 14.48 -15.95
N ALA A 245 -3.01 15.71 -16.46
CA ALA A 245 -2.94 15.98 -17.89
C ALA A 245 -1.68 15.43 -18.57
N GLN A 246 -0.67 15.05 -17.78
CA GLN A 246 0.65 14.64 -18.25
C GLN A 246 1.02 13.22 -17.82
N LEU A 247 0.03 12.35 -17.56
CA LEU A 247 0.25 10.97 -17.14
C LEU A 247 1.25 10.22 -18.00
N ARG A 248 1.22 10.42 -19.32
CA ARG A 248 2.15 9.80 -20.28
C ARG A 248 3.64 10.14 -20.04
N ARG A 249 3.94 11.10 -19.16
CA ARG A 249 5.32 11.42 -18.75
C ARG A 249 5.85 10.53 -17.62
N TYR A 250 4.98 9.75 -16.96
CA TYR A 250 5.45 8.75 -16.01
C TYR A 250 6.22 7.68 -16.78
N LYS A 251 7.45 7.39 -16.32
CA LYS A 251 8.30 6.38 -16.95
C LYS A 251 7.65 5.00 -16.86
N GLY A 252 7.76 4.24 -17.94
CA GLY A 252 7.25 2.88 -18.00
C GLY A 252 5.75 2.76 -17.72
N LEU A 253 4.97 3.85 -17.89
CA LEU A 253 3.52 3.81 -17.68
C LEU A 253 2.88 2.86 -18.69
N ASP A 254 2.08 1.92 -18.19
CA ASP A 254 1.23 1.07 -19.01
C ASP A 254 0.25 1.93 -19.82
N GLU A 255 0.10 1.64 -21.10
CA GLU A 255 -0.69 2.42 -22.07
C GLU A 255 -2.12 2.68 -21.57
N ARG A 256 -2.73 1.70 -20.92
CA ARG A 256 -4.07 1.81 -20.31
C ARG A 256 -4.20 3.03 -19.39
N TRP A 257 -3.14 3.36 -18.67
CA TRP A 257 -3.14 4.44 -17.67
C TRP A 257 -2.69 5.79 -18.22
N GLY A 258 -2.40 5.86 -19.52
CA GLY A 258 -1.99 7.10 -20.19
C GLY A 258 -3.12 8.13 -20.33
N ASP A 259 -4.37 7.76 -20.03
CA ASP A 259 -5.55 8.62 -20.02
C ASP A 259 -6.14 8.72 -18.62
N TRP A 260 -6.33 9.96 -18.15
CA TRP A 260 -6.95 10.23 -16.84
C TRP A 260 -8.38 9.68 -16.73
N ASN A 261 -9.12 9.59 -17.84
CA ASN A 261 -10.46 9.02 -17.84
C ASN A 261 -10.45 7.55 -17.39
N ALA A 262 -9.47 6.75 -17.82
CA ALA A 262 -9.34 5.36 -17.38
C ALA A 262 -9.13 5.24 -15.86
N VAL A 263 -8.34 6.16 -15.27
CA VAL A 263 -8.14 6.23 -13.81
C VAL A 263 -9.46 6.62 -13.12
N THR A 264 -10.15 7.63 -13.66
CA THR A 264 -11.42 8.13 -13.11
C THR A 264 -12.52 7.06 -13.10
N GLU A 265 -12.67 6.30 -14.18
CA GLU A 265 -13.65 5.23 -14.30
C GLU A 265 -13.46 4.14 -13.23
N VAL A 266 -12.20 3.74 -12.99
CA VAL A 266 -11.90 2.76 -11.93
C VAL A 266 -12.17 3.35 -10.55
N CYS A 267 -11.76 4.59 -10.29
CA CYS A 267 -12.04 5.27 -9.02
C CYS A 267 -13.54 5.39 -8.74
N GLN A 268 -14.34 5.76 -9.73
CA GLN A 268 -15.80 5.86 -9.60
C GLN A 268 -16.44 4.50 -9.34
N SER A 269 -15.97 3.46 -10.03
CA SER A 269 -16.42 2.09 -9.80
C SER A 269 -16.13 1.63 -8.37
N LEU A 270 -14.95 1.97 -7.83
CA LEU A 270 -14.59 1.71 -6.44
C LEU A 270 -15.51 2.47 -5.47
N ALA A 271 -15.76 3.76 -5.71
CA ALA A 271 -16.64 4.56 -4.85
C ALA A 271 -18.05 3.96 -4.76
N VAL A 272 -18.60 3.54 -5.91
CA VAL A 272 -19.91 2.85 -5.96
C VAL A 272 -19.88 1.53 -5.21
N ALA A 273 -18.82 0.72 -5.37
CA ALA A 273 -18.70 -0.56 -4.70
C ALA A 273 -18.51 -0.41 -3.18
N MET A 274 -17.72 0.58 -2.72
CA MET A 274 -17.52 0.88 -1.29
C MET A 274 -18.81 1.31 -0.57
N VAL A 275 -19.75 1.98 -1.27
CA VAL A 275 -21.05 2.37 -0.67
C VAL A 275 -21.99 1.18 -0.53
N ARG A 276 -21.78 0.13 -1.33
CA ARG A 276 -22.62 -1.08 -1.34
C ARG A 276 -22.08 -2.19 -0.45
N SER A 277 -20.84 -2.10 0.02
CA SER A 277 -20.20 -3.03 0.94
C SER A 277 -20.54 -2.70 2.40
#